data_01c16572fc109ae3ac998eb2b6881d56
#
_entry.id   01c16572fc109ae3ac998eb2b6881d56
#
_cell.length_a   1.000
_cell.length_b   1.000
_cell.length_c   1.000
_cell.angle_alpha   90.00
_cell.angle_beta   90.00
_cell.angle_gamma   90.00
#
_symmetry.space_group_name_H-M   'P 1'
#
loop_
_entity.id
_entity.type
_entity.pdbx_description
1 polymer ?
#
loop_
_entity_poly.entity_id
_entity_poly.type
_entity_poly.pdbx_seq_one_letter_code
_entity_poly.pdbx_strand_id
1 'polypeptide(L)'
;MASELMEQLLADIKTAMKAQEPETVVALRTLNAAIKDQTVNAGVEVTDEAVTVVVSKAIKQRTDAIEQFKAADRQDLVDKEQKQIDLYRKYQPKQLDRAEIEVLVRQCIAESGAANKKEMGKVMKLLLPKVKGCADGKLVNQVVLSLLP
;
A
#
# COMPACT_ATOMS: atom_id res chain seq x y z
N MET A 1 -8.53 -11.52 -17.16
CA MET A 1 -9.64 -10.57 -17.00
C MET A 1 -9.10 -9.18 -16.73
N ALA A 2 -9.77 -8.17 -17.24
CA ALA A 2 -9.37 -6.79 -16.99
C ALA A 2 -9.54 -6.46 -15.50
N SER A 3 -8.62 -5.68 -14.95
CA SER A 3 -8.70 -5.18 -13.58
C SER A 3 -9.68 -4.01 -13.48
N GLU A 4 -10.64 -4.10 -12.57
CA GLU A 4 -11.57 -3.01 -12.29
C GLU A 4 -10.84 -1.77 -11.77
N LEU A 5 -9.83 -1.97 -10.94
CA LEU A 5 -9.00 -0.87 -10.43
C LEU A 5 -8.26 -0.17 -11.57
N MET A 6 -7.74 -0.93 -12.54
CA MET A 6 -7.06 -0.34 -13.69
C MET A 6 -8.04 0.45 -14.56
N GLU A 7 -9.22 -0.07 -14.78
CA GLU A 7 -10.28 0.64 -15.51
C GLU A 7 -10.67 1.94 -14.79
N GLN A 8 -10.80 1.89 -13.46
CA GLN A 8 -11.08 3.06 -12.65
C GLN A 8 -9.98 4.11 -12.76
N LEU A 9 -8.72 3.69 -12.71
CA LEU A 9 -7.57 4.59 -12.88
C LEU A 9 -7.59 5.29 -14.22
N LEU A 10 -7.82 4.55 -15.31
CA LEU A 10 -7.88 5.12 -16.66
C LEU A 10 -9.04 6.09 -16.80
N ALA A 11 -10.20 5.78 -16.22
CA ALA A 11 -11.35 6.67 -16.21
C ALA A 11 -11.06 7.96 -15.42
N ASP A 12 -10.38 7.84 -14.28
CA ASP A 12 -10.03 8.98 -13.45
C ASP A 12 -9.00 9.91 -14.15
N ILE A 13 -8.09 9.35 -14.93
CA ILE A 13 -7.17 10.14 -15.75
C ILE A 13 -7.95 10.99 -16.77
N LYS A 14 -8.92 10.40 -17.45
CA LYS A 14 -9.78 11.12 -18.39
C LYS A 14 -10.58 12.22 -17.71
N THR A 15 -11.12 11.94 -16.55
CA THR A 15 -11.89 12.91 -15.76
C THR A 15 -11.00 14.09 -15.35
N ALA A 16 -9.78 13.82 -14.88
CA ALA A 16 -8.83 14.85 -14.49
C ALA A 16 -8.38 15.71 -15.69
N MET A 17 -8.22 15.10 -16.86
CA MET A 17 -7.92 15.82 -18.10
C MET A 17 -9.03 16.79 -18.47
N LYS A 18 -10.29 16.33 -18.40
CA LYS A 18 -11.45 17.18 -18.69
C LYS A 18 -11.62 18.30 -17.68
N ALA A 19 -11.29 18.05 -16.43
CA ALA A 19 -11.35 19.02 -15.35
C ALA A 19 -10.19 20.01 -15.35
N GLN A 20 -9.23 19.82 -16.26
CA GLN A 20 -8.02 20.64 -16.35
C GLN A 20 -7.22 20.69 -15.04
N GLU A 21 -6.99 19.52 -14.47
CA GLU A 21 -6.19 19.32 -13.26
C GLU A 21 -4.83 18.67 -13.61
N PRO A 22 -3.85 19.45 -14.08
CA PRO A 22 -2.60 18.89 -14.62
C PRO A 22 -1.79 18.11 -13.59
N GLU A 23 -1.77 18.53 -12.32
CA GLU A 23 -1.05 17.82 -11.27
C GLU A 23 -1.65 16.43 -11.02
N THR A 24 -2.97 16.34 -11.00
CA THR A 24 -3.68 15.06 -10.84
C THR A 24 -3.40 14.14 -12.04
N VAL A 25 -3.45 14.68 -13.26
CA VAL A 25 -3.15 13.91 -14.48
C VAL A 25 -1.75 13.32 -14.42
N VAL A 26 -0.75 14.12 -14.05
CA VAL A 26 0.65 13.67 -13.97
C VAL A 26 0.79 12.57 -12.92
N ALA A 27 0.21 12.76 -11.73
CA ALA A 27 0.27 11.78 -10.64
C ALA A 27 -0.35 10.43 -11.05
N LEU A 28 -1.54 10.47 -11.66
CA LEU A 28 -2.23 9.25 -12.09
C LEU A 28 -1.55 8.57 -13.27
N ARG A 29 -0.98 9.32 -14.20
CA ARG A 29 -0.20 8.76 -15.30
C ARG A 29 1.08 8.11 -14.82
N THR A 30 1.72 8.68 -13.81
CA THR A 30 2.91 8.09 -13.18
C THR A 30 2.56 6.74 -12.56
N LEU A 31 1.43 6.67 -11.86
CA LEU A 31 0.95 5.41 -11.29
C LEU A 31 0.64 4.39 -12.39
N ASN A 32 -0.04 4.81 -13.45
CA ASN A 32 -0.36 3.95 -14.59
C ASN A 32 0.91 3.36 -15.22
N ALA A 33 1.95 4.18 -15.42
CA ALA A 33 3.22 3.72 -15.96
C ALA A 33 3.89 2.69 -15.04
N ALA A 34 3.88 2.93 -13.73
CA ALA A 34 4.44 2.00 -12.75
C ALA A 34 3.70 0.66 -12.77
N ILE A 35 2.38 0.68 -12.88
CA ILE A 35 1.57 -0.54 -12.99
C ILE A 35 1.92 -1.30 -14.27
N LYS A 36 2.01 -0.62 -15.39
CA LYS A 36 2.36 -1.25 -16.67
C LYS A 36 3.74 -1.89 -16.64
N ASP A 37 4.72 -1.23 -16.02
CA ASP A 37 6.08 -1.77 -15.90
C ASP A 37 6.11 -3.06 -15.09
N GLN A 38 5.30 -3.16 -14.06
CA GLN A 38 5.24 -4.34 -13.18
C GLN A 38 4.29 -5.42 -13.69
N THR A 39 3.49 -5.13 -14.71
CA THR A 39 2.51 -6.07 -15.25
C THR A 39 2.77 -6.34 -16.74
N VAL A 40 2.17 -5.56 -17.62
CA VAL A 40 2.20 -5.79 -19.08
C VAL A 40 3.63 -5.90 -19.61
N ASN A 41 4.50 -4.96 -19.25
CA ASN A 41 5.89 -4.95 -19.72
C ASN A 41 6.73 -6.11 -19.16
N ALA A 42 6.32 -6.67 -18.02
CA ALA A 42 6.96 -7.82 -17.39
C ALA A 42 6.30 -9.16 -17.80
N GLY A 43 5.29 -9.13 -18.67
CA GLY A 43 4.58 -10.34 -19.10
C GLY A 43 3.64 -10.91 -18.04
N VAL A 44 3.22 -10.09 -17.05
CA VAL A 44 2.32 -10.48 -15.97
C VAL A 44 0.92 -9.95 -16.25
N GLU A 45 -0.09 -10.73 -15.93
CA GLU A 45 -1.49 -10.32 -16.08
C GLU A 45 -1.82 -9.13 -15.17
N VAL A 46 -2.61 -8.19 -15.68
CA VAL A 46 -3.09 -7.03 -14.91
C VAL A 46 -4.31 -7.45 -14.10
N THR A 47 -4.08 -7.80 -12.85
CA THR A 47 -5.14 -8.15 -11.89
C THR A 47 -5.27 -7.05 -10.84
N ASP A 48 -6.39 -7.01 -10.11
CA ASP A 48 -6.56 -6.07 -9.00
C ASP A 48 -5.47 -6.27 -7.94
N GLU A 49 -5.08 -7.53 -7.67
CA GLU A 49 -3.98 -7.81 -6.74
C GLU A 49 -2.66 -7.19 -7.21
N ALA A 50 -2.31 -7.36 -8.49
CA ALA A 50 -1.10 -6.79 -9.06
C ALA A 50 -1.13 -5.26 -8.98
N VAL A 51 -2.27 -4.65 -9.26
CA VAL A 51 -2.46 -3.20 -9.16
C VAL A 51 -2.28 -2.73 -7.73
N THR A 52 -2.91 -3.38 -6.75
CA THR A 52 -2.79 -2.99 -5.33
C THR A 52 -1.38 -3.11 -4.79
N VAL A 53 -0.61 -4.09 -5.23
CA VAL A 53 0.80 -4.23 -4.85
C VAL A 53 1.61 -3.01 -5.32
N VAL A 54 1.42 -2.59 -6.57
CA VAL A 54 2.12 -1.42 -7.13
C VAL A 54 1.69 -0.13 -6.42
N VAL A 55 0.39 0.02 -6.19
CA VAL A 55 -0.16 1.20 -5.49
C VAL A 55 0.42 1.30 -4.07
N SER A 56 0.42 0.21 -3.33
CA SER A 56 0.96 0.17 -1.96
C SER A 56 2.44 0.53 -1.92
N LYS A 57 3.21 0.03 -2.88
CA LYS A 57 4.64 0.37 -3.01
C LYS A 57 4.83 1.85 -3.33
N ALA A 58 4.02 2.39 -4.23
CA ALA A 58 4.08 3.81 -4.61
C ALA A 58 3.78 4.72 -3.41
N ILE A 59 2.78 4.36 -2.59
CA ILE A 59 2.43 5.10 -1.38
C ILE A 59 3.57 5.02 -0.36
N LYS A 60 4.14 3.84 -0.16
CA LYS A 60 5.25 3.65 0.78
C LYS A 60 6.47 4.49 0.39
N GLN A 61 6.83 4.51 -0.88
CA GLN A 61 7.94 5.32 -1.38
C GLN A 61 7.73 6.81 -1.09
N ARG A 62 6.50 7.29 -1.25
CA ARG A 62 6.16 8.68 -0.97
C ARG A 62 6.13 8.98 0.52
N THR A 63 5.66 8.05 1.32
CA THR A 63 5.69 8.17 2.78
C THR A 63 7.14 8.28 3.29
N ASP A 64 8.04 7.46 2.76
CA ASP A 64 9.46 7.50 3.10
C ASP A 64 10.09 8.83 2.66
N ALA A 65 9.72 9.33 1.48
CA ALA A 65 10.18 10.62 0.98
C ALA A 65 9.71 11.77 1.89
N ILE A 66 8.46 11.71 2.37
CA ILE A 66 7.92 12.72 3.30
C ILE A 66 8.77 12.80 4.57
N GLU A 67 9.16 11.67 5.15
CA GLU A 67 10.01 11.65 6.34
C GLU A 67 11.34 12.38 6.09
N GLN A 68 11.95 12.14 4.92
CA GLN A 68 13.20 12.81 4.53
C GLN A 68 13.00 14.31 4.30
N PHE A 69 11.90 14.70 3.66
CA PHE A 69 11.60 16.11 3.40
C PHE A 69 11.28 16.86 4.69
N LYS A 70 10.62 16.22 5.65
CA LYS A 70 10.40 16.80 6.97
C LYS A 70 11.72 17.05 7.70
N ALA A 71 12.64 16.09 7.64
CA ALA A 71 13.97 16.25 8.23
C ALA A 71 14.79 17.36 7.58
N ALA A 72 14.54 17.62 6.29
CA ALA A 72 15.20 18.70 5.54
C ALA A 72 14.45 20.03 5.60
N ASP A 73 13.36 20.10 6.38
CA ASP A 73 12.49 21.29 6.51
C ASP A 73 11.94 21.79 5.18
N ARG A 74 11.54 20.85 4.31
CA ARG A 74 10.97 21.12 3.00
C ARG A 74 9.48 20.81 2.97
N GLN A 75 8.68 21.66 3.64
CA GLN A 75 7.24 21.48 3.73
C GLN A 75 6.55 21.50 2.35
N ASP A 76 7.07 22.26 1.41
CA ASP A 76 6.58 22.32 0.02
C ASP A 76 6.60 20.94 -0.65
N LEU A 77 7.67 20.18 -0.44
CA LEU A 77 7.82 18.83 -0.98
C LEU A 77 6.97 17.80 -0.22
N VAL A 78 6.85 17.97 1.10
CA VAL A 78 5.94 17.15 1.93
C VAL A 78 4.50 17.26 1.41
N ASP A 79 4.03 18.48 1.19
CA ASP A 79 2.65 18.72 0.73
C ASP A 79 2.41 18.11 -0.65
N LYS A 80 3.39 18.21 -1.54
CA LYS A 80 3.31 17.61 -2.89
C LYS A 80 3.19 16.10 -2.83
N GLU A 81 4.02 15.44 -2.03
CA GLU A 81 3.98 13.98 -1.86
C GLU A 81 2.69 13.54 -1.20
N GLN A 82 2.21 14.29 -0.21
CA GLN A 82 0.96 13.97 0.49
C GLN A 82 -0.25 14.02 -0.45
N LYS A 83 -0.31 14.99 -1.35
CA LYS A 83 -1.38 15.06 -2.36
C LYS A 83 -1.39 13.83 -3.25
N GLN A 84 -0.22 13.34 -3.67
CA GLN A 84 -0.12 12.12 -4.47
C GLN A 84 -0.56 10.89 -3.69
N ILE A 85 -0.16 10.78 -2.42
CA ILE A 85 -0.61 9.69 -1.54
C ILE A 85 -2.13 9.68 -1.44
N ASP A 86 -2.75 10.83 -1.22
CA ASP A 86 -4.20 10.95 -1.09
C ASP A 86 -4.93 10.48 -2.37
N LEU A 87 -4.40 10.81 -3.54
CA LEU A 87 -4.92 10.33 -4.82
C LEU A 87 -4.80 8.81 -4.96
N TYR A 88 -3.66 8.25 -4.56
CA TYR A 88 -3.36 6.82 -4.72
C TYR A 88 -4.14 5.93 -3.75
N ARG A 89 -4.54 6.45 -2.59
CA ARG A 89 -5.32 5.70 -1.59
C ARG A 89 -6.64 5.17 -2.12
N LYS A 90 -7.21 5.82 -3.11
CA LYS A 90 -8.44 5.38 -3.78
C LYS A 90 -8.30 3.98 -4.40
N TYR A 91 -7.09 3.62 -4.81
CA TYR A 91 -6.79 2.35 -5.48
C TYR A 91 -6.19 1.31 -4.53
N GLN A 92 -6.04 1.65 -3.27
CA GLN A 92 -5.59 0.73 -2.22
C GLN A 92 -6.78 -0.02 -1.64
N PRO A 93 -6.60 -1.31 -1.24
CA PRO A 93 -7.63 -1.96 -0.43
C PRO A 93 -7.79 -1.23 0.90
N LYS A 94 -8.94 -1.44 1.55
CA LYS A 94 -9.18 -0.85 2.88
C LYS A 94 -8.01 -1.18 3.80
N GLN A 95 -7.43 -0.14 4.39
CA GLN A 95 -6.33 -0.31 5.33
C GLN A 95 -6.87 -0.72 6.70
N LEU A 96 -6.20 -1.70 7.31
CA LEU A 96 -6.55 -2.19 8.64
C LEU A 96 -5.98 -1.25 9.69
N ASP A 97 -6.79 -0.93 10.70
CA ASP A 97 -6.30 -0.19 11.86
C ASP A 97 -5.60 -1.13 12.84
N ARG A 98 -5.00 -0.58 13.90
CA ARG A 98 -4.28 -1.37 14.88
C ARG A 98 -5.17 -2.44 15.54
N ALA A 99 -6.41 -2.11 15.87
CA ALA A 99 -7.33 -3.04 16.49
C ALA A 99 -7.65 -4.23 15.58
N GLU A 100 -7.88 -3.98 14.30
CA GLU A 100 -8.12 -5.03 13.32
C GLU A 100 -6.89 -5.93 13.13
N ILE A 101 -5.71 -5.33 13.11
CA ILE A 101 -4.43 -6.07 13.02
C ILE A 101 -4.25 -6.94 14.27
N GLU A 102 -4.53 -6.42 15.45
CA GLU A 102 -4.44 -7.17 16.70
C GLU A 102 -5.31 -8.43 16.70
N VAL A 103 -6.53 -8.33 16.18
CA VAL A 103 -7.44 -9.49 16.06
C VAL A 103 -6.81 -10.56 15.17
N LEU A 104 -6.29 -10.17 13.99
CA LEU A 104 -5.65 -11.10 13.06
C LEU A 104 -4.38 -11.72 13.66
N VAL A 105 -3.58 -10.94 14.37
CA VAL A 105 -2.35 -11.42 15.02
C VAL A 105 -2.69 -12.46 16.10
N ARG A 106 -3.68 -12.19 16.93
CA ARG A 106 -4.11 -13.16 17.97
C ARG A 106 -4.56 -14.47 17.34
N GLN A 107 -5.32 -14.41 16.24
CA GLN A 107 -5.74 -15.60 15.50
C GLN A 107 -4.53 -16.38 14.96
N CYS A 108 -3.56 -15.69 14.38
CA CYS A 108 -2.36 -16.33 13.85
C CYS A 108 -1.46 -16.91 14.95
N ILE A 109 -1.37 -16.27 16.10
CA ILE A 109 -0.65 -16.80 17.26
C ILE A 109 -1.31 -18.11 17.72
N ALA A 110 -2.62 -18.13 17.83
CA ALA A 110 -3.36 -19.33 18.21
C ALA A 110 -3.19 -20.46 17.20
N GLU A 111 -3.30 -20.16 15.91
CA GLU A 111 -3.16 -21.16 14.85
C GLU A 111 -1.73 -21.72 14.74
N SER A 112 -0.72 -20.85 14.92
CA SER A 112 0.69 -21.26 14.81
C SER A 112 1.21 -21.98 16.03
N GLY A 113 0.55 -21.79 17.18
CA GLY A 113 1.04 -22.31 18.46
C GLY A 113 2.27 -21.60 18.99
N ALA A 114 2.59 -20.41 18.46
CA ALA A 114 3.76 -19.64 18.90
C ALA A 114 3.65 -19.24 20.37
N ALA A 115 4.69 -19.50 21.15
CA ALA A 115 4.72 -19.27 22.59
C ALA A 115 5.55 -18.05 22.99
N ASN A 116 6.43 -17.58 22.12
CA ASN A 116 7.34 -16.47 22.43
C ASN A 116 7.80 -15.76 21.15
N LYS A 117 8.55 -14.68 21.33
CA LYS A 117 9.05 -13.85 20.23
C LYS A 117 10.00 -14.58 19.27
N LYS A 118 10.68 -15.63 19.73
CA LYS A 118 11.54 -16.44 18.86
C LYS A 118 10.75 -17.19 17.80
N GLU A 119 9.47 -17.41 18.02
CA GLU A 119 8.58 -18.07 17.09
C GLU A 119 7.79 -17.09 16.20
N MET A 120 8.18 -15.82 16.21
CA MET A 120 7.55 -14.76 15.41
C MET A 120 7.43 -15.13 13.92
N GLY A 121 8.42 -15.84 13.37
CA GLY A 121 8.40 -16.27 11.97
C GLY A 121 7.21 -17.16 11.64
N LYS A 122 6.77 -18.01 12.57
CA LYS A 122 5.57 -18.85 12.38
C LYS A 122 4.30 -18.01 12.28
N VAL A 123 4.19 -16.99 13.13
CA VAL A 123 3.06 -16.06 13.13
C VAL A 123 3.06 -15.26 11.83
N MET A 124 4.19 -14.71 11.44
CA MET A 124 4.32 -13.90 10.22
C MET A 124 3.99 -14.70 8.96
N LYS A 125 4.36 -15.96 8.91
CA LYS A 125 4.05 -16.84 7.76
C LYS A 125 2.54 -16.97 7.54
N LEU A 126 1.75 -17.05 8.61
CA LEU A 126 0.29 -17.11 8.53
C LEU A 126 -0.34 -15.74 8.31
N LEU A 127 0.27 -14.70 8.89
CA LEU A 127 -0.29 -13.35 8.91
C LEU A 127 -0.07 -12.59 7.59
N LEU A 128 1.11 -12.69 6.98
CA LEU A 128 1.47 -11.91 5.80
C LEU A 128 0.44 -12.00 4.66
N PRO A 129 -0.07 -13.19 4.28
CA PRO A 129 -1.09 -13.26 3.25
C PRO A 129 -2.38 -12.52 3.60
N LYS A 130 -2.72 -12.43 4.89
CA LYS A 130 -3.95 -11.80 5.36
C LYS A 130 -3.88 -10.27 5.39
N VAL A 131 -2.68 -9.71 5.55
CA VAL A 131 -2.47 -8.25 5.67
C VAL A 131 -1.79 -7.63 4.46
N LYS A 132 -1.42 -8.41 3.46
CA LYS A 132 -0.70 -7.95 2.27
C LYS A 132 -1.49 -6.85 1.56
N GLY A 133 -0.86 -5.68 1.42
CA GLY A 133 -1.49 -4.51 0.82
C GLY A 133 -2.51 -3.78 1.71
N CYS A 134 -2.86 -4.34 2.88
CA CYS A 134 -3.88 -3.79 3.77
C CYS A 134 -3.32 -3.20 5.06
N ALA A 135 -2.02 -3.37 5.32
CA ALA A 135 -1.38 -2.87 6.53
C ALA A 135 0.09 -2.56 6.31
N ASP A 136 0.59 -1.58 7.05
CA ASP A 136 2.01 -1.24 7.05
C ASP A 136 2.81 -2.34 7.79
N GLY A 137 3.86 -2.84 7.14
CA GLY A 137 4.72 -3.88 7.71
C GLY A 137 5.33 -3.51 9.05
N LYS A 138 5.68 -2.25 9.27
CA LYS A 138 6.22 -1.78 10.56
C LYS A 138 5.17 -1.91 11.66
N LEU A 139 3.95 -1.49 11.39
CA LEU A 139 2.85 -1.59 12.37
C LEU A 139 2.53 -3.05 12.68
N VAL A 140 2.49 -3.91 11.67
CA VAL A 140 2.26 -5.34 11.83
C VAL A 140 3.33 -5.96 12.73
N ASN A 141 4.61 -5.66 12.49
CA ASN A 141 5.70 -6.14 13.32
C ASN A 141 5.58 -5.66 14.77
N GLN A 142 5.25 -4.39 14.99
CA GLN A 142 5.04 -3.84 16.32
C GLN A 142 3.93 -4.58 17.07
N VAL A 143 2.82 -4.83 16.40
CA VAL A 143 1.67 -5.53 17.00
C VAL A 143 2.05 -6.97 17.34
N VAL A 144 2.71 -7.68 16.44
CA VAL A 144 3.15 -9.07 16.71
C VAL A 144 4.08 -9.11 17.92
N LEU A 145 5.07 -8.23 17.98
CA LEU A 145 6.01 -8.16 19.10
C LEU A 145 5.32 -7.79 20.42
N SER A 146 4.29 -6.95 20.36
CA SER A 146 3.54 -6.55 21.57
C SER A 146 2.65 -7.65 22.12
N LEU A 147 2.18 -8.57 21.28
CA LEU A 147 1.27 -9.65 21.67
C LEU A 147 1.98 -10.99 21.96
N LEU A 148 3.21 -11.17 21.52
CA LEU A 148 4.02 -12.34 21.88
C LEU A 148 4.80 -12.09 23.17
N PRO A 149 4.83 -13.08 24.11
CA PRO A 149 5.60 -12.97 25.35
C PRO A 149 7.09 -12.77 25.15
#